data_7b1fc4f41eaba2b0a752c7a29afba2a7
#
_entry.id   7b1fc4f41eaba2b0a752c7a29afba2a7
#
_cell.length_a   1.000
_cell.length_b   1.000
_cell.length_c   1.000
_cell.angle_alpha   90.00
_cell.angle_beta   90.00
_cell.angle_gamma   90.00
#
_symmetry.space_group_name_H-M   'P 1'
#
loop_
_entity.id
_entity.type
_entity.pdbx_description
1 polymer ?
#
loop_
_entity_poly.entity_id
_entity_poly.type
_entity_poly.pdbx_seq_one_letter_code
_entity_poly.pdbx_strand_id
1 'polypeptide(L)'
;MEMKNTKMLNKSFELDIVIERIGMLRKQDETVYKCTDYLSQEYQIRQHNREEHPHHIYSSQPSDRSLGSTSYSTVSSRNSMTVAWRDKICEWYYTIVDYFNYDREMVFVCMKNLDRYSMKRALDPKTYQLAAMASLFIVIKVYEPSNSNRRIDVGSLRRLSQNVFSEESILLMETDMLKSLSWFIFPPTSLTFAKNLSSLLSSLMEEYDTLKVSPRAIHEVQELTRFLTELSVCDYSYVRHFSSTIGLASFLNAIELVAEKDVYCGQFSTDLMEAFVQRLFYLTGLNASSPEVQECRFQLRETYIQGGFYQGAQSEEDHHLDSNYPSSNQSSKNTDSEPAAVGCIPSPVCISSTTDL
;
A
#
# COMPACT_ATOMS: atom_id res chain seq x y z
N MET A 1 24.77 33.28 20.82
CA MET A 1 24.09 33.72 19.57
C MET A 1 24.39 32.79 18.41
N GLU A 2 25.64 32.38 18.20
CA GLU A 2 26.07 31.47 17.14
C GLU A 2 25.38 30.07 17.16
N MET A 3 25.25 29.44 18.34
CA MET A 3 24.61 28.13 18.44
C MET A 3 23.12 28.14 18.08
N LYS A 4 22.39 29.24 18.29
CA LYS A 4 20.98 29.37 17.83
C LYS A 4 20.92 29.58 16.33
N ASN A 5 21.81 30.33 15.73
CA ASN A 5 21.87 30.52 14.28
C ASN A 5 22.22 29.21 13.55
N THR A 6 23.15 28.41 14.04
CA THR A 6 23.51 27.11 13.46
C THR A 6 22.34 26.11 13.54
N LYS A 7 21.60 26.11 14.66
CA LYS A 7 20.38 25.28 14.79
C LYS A 7 19.27 25.69 13.82
N MET A 8 19.05 26.98 13.62
CA MET A 8 18.08 27.49 12.65
C MET A 8 18.46 27.16 11.20
N LEU A 9 19.74 27.30 10.84
CA LEU A 9 20.23 26.94 9.51
C LEU A 9 20.07 25.45 9.22
N ASN A 10 20.40 24.57 10.17
CA ASN A 10 20.26 23.14 9.99
C ASN A 10 18.78 22.73 9.82
N LYS A 11 17.86 23.36 10.57
CA LYS A 11 16.42 23.10 10.45
C LYS A 11 15.85 23.55 9.10
N SER A 12 16.23 24.74 8.63
CA SER A 12 15.80 25.19 7.30
C SER A 12 16.26 24.22 6.23
N PHE A 13 17.46 23.70 6.32
CA PHE A 13 18.01 22.71 5.40
C PHE A 13 17.27 21.36 5.47
N GLU A 14 16.92 20.88 6.68
CA GLU A 14 16.14 19.66 6.86
C GLU A 14 14.73 19.79 6.25
N LEU A 15 14.10 20.94 6.43
CA LEU A 15 12.78 21.23 5.85
C LEU A 15 12.83 21.24 4.32
N ASP A 16 13.84 21.89 3.74
CA ASP A 16 14.03 21.94 2.29
C ASP A 16 14.20 20.54 1.70
N ILE A 17 14.94 19.66 2.38
CA ILE A 17 15.08 18.24 1.99
C ILE A 17 13.74 17.51 2.00
N VAL A 18 12.90 17.72 3.02
CA VAL A 18 11.57 17.10 3.11
C VAL A 18 10.67 17.58 1.97
N ILE A 19 10.65 18.87 1.68
CA ILE A 19 9.86 19.47 0.61
C ILE A 19 10.28 18.91 -0.76
N GLU A 20 11.58 18.91 -1.04
CA GLU A 20 12.13 18.37 -2.29
C GLU A 20 11.79 16.88 -2.45
N ARG A 21 11.92 16.10 -1.36
CA ARG A 21 11.56 14.68 -1.32
C ARG A 21 10.09 14.47 -1.66
N ILE A 22 9.17 15.22 -1.05
CA ILE A 22 7.74 15.15 -1.38
C ILE A 22 7.51 15.43 -2.87
N GLY A 23 8.15 16.47 -3.42
CA GLY A 23 8.05 16.82 -4.83
C GLY A 23 8.52 15.71 -5.77
N MET A 24 9.67 15.09 -5.46
CA MET A 24 10.20 13.96 -6.24
C MET A 24 9.29 12.73 -6.16
N LEU A 25 8.85 12.36 -4.96
CA LEU A 25 7.96 11.22 -4.74
C LEU A 25 6.63 11.41 -5.46
N ARG A 26 6.04 12.61 -5.44
CA ARG A 26 4.81 12.93 -6.18
C ARG A 26 5.01 12.73 -7.67
N LYS A 27 6.07 13.28 -8.25
CA LYS A 27 6.36 13.12 -9.67
C LYS A 27 6.47 11.66 -10.08
N GLN A 28 7.08 10.82 -9.25
CA GLN A 28 7.17 9.38 -9.49
C GLN A 28 5.80 8.71 -9.40
N ASP A 29 5.01 9.03 -8.37
CA ASP A 29 3.69 8.47 -8.12
C ASP A 29 2.70 8.80 -9.25
N GLU A 30 2.70 10.05 -9.72
CA GLU A 30 1.83 10.54 -10.79
C GLU A 30 2.23 10.04 -12.20
N THR A 31 3.44 9.53 -12.37
CA THR A 31 3.97 9.09 -13.68
C THR A 31 4.22 7.59 -13.72
N VAL A 32 5.37 7.16 -13.19
CA VAL A 32 5.88 5.78 -13.33
C VAL A 32 5.08 4.78 -12.53
N TYR A 33 4.56 5.18 -11.36
CA TYR A 33 3.87 4.30 -10.41
C TYR A 33 2.35 4.46 -10.42
N LYS A 34 1.81 5.23 -11.37
CA LYS A 34 0.36 5.40 -11.51
C LYS A 34 -0.34 4.06 -11.75
N CYS A 35 -1.41 3.82 -11.00
CA CYS A 35 -2.36 2.74 -11.23
C CYS A 35 -3.72 3.30 -11.65
N THR A 36 -4.50 2.47 -12.34
CA THR A 36 -5.88 2.76 -12.74
C THR A 36 -6.76 1.59 -12.34
N ASP A 37 -8.06 1.76 -12.40
CA ASP A 37 -9.03 0.70 -12.16
C ASP A 37 -8.94 -0.36 -13.29
N TYR A 38 -8.04 -1.35 -13.10
CA TYR A 38 -7.76 -2.38 -14.09
C TYR A 38 -8.75 -3.56 -14.02
N LEU A 39 -9.57 -3.66 -12.96
CA LEU A 39 -10.62 -4.66 -12.83
C LEU A 39 -11.96 -4.18 -13.39
N SER A 40 -12.09 -2.91 -13.82
CA SER A 40 -13.29 -2.43 -14.49
C SER A 40 -13.54 -3.19 -15.80
N GLN A 41 -14.81 -3.48 -16.09
CA GLN A 41 -15.18 -4.17 -17.32
C GLN A 41 -14.65 -3.45 -18.57
N GLU A 42 -14.70 -2.13 -18.58
CA GLU A 42 -14.20 -1.30 -19.68
C GLU A 42 -12.70 -1.50 -19.92
N TYR A 43 -11.91 -1.56 -18.85
CA TYR A 43 -10.47 -1.78 -18.96
C TYR A 43 -10.15 -3.18 -19.46
N GLN A 44 -10.84 -4.21 -18.96
CA GLN A 44 -10.66 -5.60 -19.38
C GLN A 44 -11.02 -5.82 -20.84
N ILE A 45 -12.11 -5.21 -21.33
CA ILE A 45 -12.48 -5.25 -22.76
C ILE A 45 -11.39 -4.58 -23.62
N ARG A 46 -10.84 -3.45 -23.19
CA ARG A 46 -9.76 -2.77 -23.93
C ARG A 46 -8.48 -3.61 -24.00
N GLN A 47 -8.15 -4.33 -22.95
CA GLN A 47 -6.98 -5.22 -22.93
C GLN A 47 -7.18 -6.40 -23.87
N HIS A 48 -8.33 -7.07 -23.84
CA HIS A 48 -8.67 -8.20 -24.72
C HIS A 48 -8.55 -7.79 -26.20
N ASN A 49 -9.10 -6.65 -26.57
CA ASN A 49 -9.02 -6.12 -27.94
C ASN A 49 -7.59 -5.79 -28.39
N ARG A 50 -6.68 -5.47 -27.45
CA ARG A 50 -5.25 -5.23 -27.76
C ARG A 50 -4.49 -6.54 -28.02
N GLU A 51 -4.84 -7.61 -27.32
CA GLU A 51 -4.20 -8.92 -27.50
C GLU A 51 -4.64 -9.62 -28.77
N GLU A 52 -5.88 -9.40 -29.23
CA GLU A 52 -6.41 -9.95 -30.50
C GLU A 52 -5.85 -9.24 -31.74
N HIS A 53 -5.27 -8.04 -31.61
CA HIS A 53 -4.66 -7.29 -32.71
C HIS A 53 -3.19 -6.93 -32.46
N PRO A 54 -2.26 -7.92 -32.45
CA PRO A 54 -0.86 -7.62 -32.54
C PRO A 54 -0.55 -7.19 -34.00
N HIS A 55 -0.39 -5.88 -34.21
CA HIS A 55 0.26 -5.26 -35.38
C HIS A 55 0.17 -6.01 -36.73
N HIS A 56 -0.97 -5.93 -37.42
CA HIS A 56 -1.00 -6.04 -38.86
C HIS A 56 -0.76 -4.65 -39.50
N ILE A 57 0.50 -4.24 -39.52
CA ILE A 57 0.98 -3.25 -40.50
C ILE A 57 1.77 -4.07 -41.54
N TYR A 58 1.22 -4.13 -42.72
CA TYR A 58 1.65 -4.62 -44.03
C TYR A 58 0.87 -5.88 -44.50
N SER A 59 -0.25 -5.63 -45.14
CA SER A 59 -0.47 -6.07 -46.53
C SER A 59 -1.85 -5.59 -47.03
N SER A 60 -1.81 -4.74 -48.03
CA SER A 60 -2.92 -4.34 -48.87
C SER A 60 -3.40 -5.51 -49.71
N GLN A 61 -4.68 -5.89 -49.61
CA GLN A 61 -5.57 -6.09 -50.78
C GLN A 61 -7.02 -6.40 -50.30
N PRO A 62 -8.03 -5.84 -51.02
CA PRO A 62 -9.41 -5.97 -50.65
C PRO A 62 -10.07 -7.17 -51.36
N SER A 63 -10.80 -7.97 -50.68
CA SER A 63 -11.83 -8.82 -51.27
C SER A 63 -12.97 -9.18 -50.30
N ASP A 64 -14.12 -8.64 -50.67
CA ASP A 64 -15.49 -9.16 -50.51
C ASP A 64 -16.05 -9.68 -49.19
N ARG A 65 -16.98 -8.85 -48.68
CA ARG A 65 -18.32 -9.14 -48.16
C ARG A 65 -18.65 -10.56 -47.67
N SER A 66 -18.93 -10.65 -46.37
CA SER A 66 -20.20 -11.23 -45.92
C SER A 66 -20.56 -10.65 -44.54
N LEU A 67 -21.80 -10.11 -44.45
CA LEU A 67 -22.46 -9.78 -43.19
C LEU A 67 -22.65 -11.05 -42.35
N GLY A 68 -21.80 -11.25 -41.37
CA GLY A 68 -22.01 -12.20 -40.30
C GLY A 68 -22.28 -11.39 -39.03
N SER A 69 -23.49 -11.47 -38.50
CA SER A 69 -23.83 -10.99 -37.16
C SER A 69 -22.87 -11.61 -36.15
N THR A 70 -21.90 -10.83 -35.70
CA THR A 70 -21.02 -11.22 -34.61
C THR A 70 -21.84 -11.21 -33.32
N SER A 71 -22.37 -12.40 -32.99
CA SER A 71 -22.79 -12.68 -31.64
C SER A 71 -21.55 -12.47 -30.77
N TYR A 72 -21.58 -11.42 -29.94
CA TYR A 72 -20.63 -11.22 -28.84
C TYR A 72 -20.75 -12.44 -27.93
N SER A 73 -19.93 -13.46 -28.18
CA SER A 73 -19.76 -14.56 -27.24
C SER A 73 -19.34 -13.94 -25.92
N THR A 74 -20.22 -13.98 -24.95
CA THR A 74 -19.93 -13.73 -23.54
C THR A 74 -18.70 -14.57 -23.19
N VAL A 75 -17.53 -13.91 -23.22
CA VAL A 75 -16.29 -14.49 -22.72
C VAL A 75 -16.61 -14.98 -21.32
N SER A 76 -16.46 -16.27 -21.14
CA SER A 76 -16.84 -17.01 -19.95
C SER A 76 -16.30 -16.29 -18.72
N SER A 77 -17.19 -15.62 -17.98
CA SER A 77 -16.94 -14.83 -16.77
C SER A 77 -16.34 -15.63 -15.61
N ARG A 78 -16.05 -16.90 -15.81
CA ARG A 78 -15.59 -17.82 -14.76
C ARG A 78 -14.09 -17.78 -14.48
N ASN A 79 -13.27 -17.14 -15.31
CA ASN A 79 -11.81 -17.12 -15.17
C ASN A 79 -11.19 -15.72 -15.10
N SER A 80 -11.97 -14.66 -14.95
CA SER A 80 -11.42 -13.32 -14.83
C SER A 80 -11.04 -13.01 -13.38
N MET A 81 -9.98 -12.23 -13.21
CA MET A 81 -9.58 -11.68 -11.93
C MET A 81 -10.68 -10.81 -11.31
N THR A 82 -10.89 -10.96 -10.02
CA THR A 82 -11.88 -10.19 -9.25
C THR A 82 -11.23 -9.48 -8.07
N VAL A 83 -11.93 -8.51 -7.51
CA VAL A 83 -11.53 -7.82 -6.27
C VAL A 83 -11.25 -8.83 -5.15
N ALA A 84 -12.12 -9.84 -4.99
CA ALA A 84 -11.96 -10.85 -3.95
C ALA A 84 -10.62 -11.64 -4.05
N TRP A 85 -10.09 -11.86 -5.27
CA TRP A 85 -8.77 -12.46 -5.43
C TRP A 85 -7.65 -11.56 -4.95
N ARG A 86 -7.76 -10.25 -5.24
CA ARG A 86 -6.80 -9.26 -4.79
C ARG A 86 -6.78 -9.14 -3.27
N ASP A 87 -7.96 -9.09 -2.65
CA ASP A 87 -8.11 -8.99 -1.19
C ASP A 87 -7.44 -10.18 -0.48
N LYS A 88 -7.68 -11.38 -0.99
CA LYS A 88 -7.06 -12.60 -0.46
C LYS A 88 -5.53 -12.61 -0.59
N ILE A 89 -4.99 -12.10 -1.69
CA ILE A 89 -3.53 -11.96 -1.84
C ILE A 89 -2.99 -10.91 -0.88
N CYS A 90 -3.69 -9.81 -0.67
CA CYS A 90 -3.31 -8.80 0.31
C CYS A 90 -3.25 -9.38 1.73
N GLU A 91 -4.28 -10.12 2.13
CA GLU A 91 -4.34 -10.83 3.41
C GLU A 91 -3.19 -11.85 3.55
N TRP A 92 -2.92 -12.60 2.48
CA TRP A 92 -1.79 -13.53 2.46
C TRP A 92 -0.44 -12.82 2.62
N TYR A 93 -0.23 -11.66 1.99
CA TYR A 93 0.99 -10.88 2.18
C TYR A 93 1.15 -10.43 3.63
N TYR A 94 0.09 -9.94 4.28
CA TYR A 94 0.15 -9.57 5.70
C TYR A 94 0.50 -10.78 6.56
N THR A 95 -0.07 -11.94 6.30
CA THR A 95 0.27 -13.17 7.02
C THR A 95 1.76 -13.51 6.88
N ILE A 96 2.34 -13.37 5.69
CA ILE A 96 3.77 -13.64 5.47
C ILE A 96 4.66 -12.62 6.18
N VAL A 97 4.37 -11.32 6.03
CA VAL A 97 5.22 -10.28 6.64
C VAL A 97 5.17 -10.34 8.16
N ASP A 98 4.01 -10.64 8.74
CA ASP A 98 3.87 -10.79 10.19
C ASP A 98 4.60 -12.05 10.70
N TYR A 99 4.47 -13.19 10.01
CA TYR A 99 5.14 -14.43 10.37
C TYR A 99 6.67 -14.32 10.36
N PHE A 100 7.24 -13.67 9.33
CA PHE A 100 8.68 -13.48 9.21
C PHE A 100 9.19 -12.22 9.91
N ASN A 101 8.29 -11.47 10.55
CA ASN A 101 8.58 -10.18 11.20
C ASN A 101 9.28 -9.19 10.24
N TYR A 102 8.74 -9.08 9.02
CA TYR A 102 9.13 -8.07 8.05
C TYR A 102 8.40 -6.74 8.29
N ASP A 103 8.88 -5.66 7.66
CA ASP A 103 8.16 -4.39 7.66
C ASP A 103 6.84 -4.52 6.89
N ARG A 104 5.71 -4.19 7.54
CA ARG A 104 4.38 -4.25 6.93
C ARG A 104 4.23 -3.31 5.72
N GLU A 105 5.07 -2.27 5.62
CA GLU A 105 5.15 -1.40 4.43
C GLU A 105 5.50 -2.20 3.15
N MET A 106 6.16 -3.36 3.29
CA MET A 106 6.44 -4.26 2.16
C MET A 106 5.16 -4.75 1.46
N VAL A 107 4.05 -4.91 2.18
CA VAL A 107 2.76 -5.32 1.60
C VAL A 107 2.28 -4.29 0.58
N PHE A 108 2.38 -2.99 0.89
CA PHE A 108 2.06 -1.94 -0.06
C PHE A 108 2.88 -2.06 -1.34
N VAL A 109 4.19 -2.26 -1.20
CA VAL A 109 5.09 -2.37 -2.37
C VAL A 109 4.77 -3.61 -3.20
N CYS A 110 4.49 -4.76 -2.54
CA CYS A 110 4.08 -5.99 -3.22
C CYS A 110 2.78 -5.79 -4.00
N MET A 111 1.76 -5.22 -3.36
CA MET A 111 0.46 -4.97 -3.99
C MET A 111 0.57 -3.98 -5.14
N LYS A 112 1.31 -2.87 -4.97
CA LYS A 112 1.49 -1.88 -6.03
C LYS A 112 2.23 -2.44 -7.25
N ASN A 113 3.24 -3.28 -7.05
CA ASN A 113 3.92 -3.96 -8.15
C ASN A 113 3.00 -4.96 -8.85
N LEU A 114 2.21 -5.72 -8.09
CA LEU A 114 1.24 -6.68 -8.62
C LEU A 114 0.12 -5.97 -9.39
N ASP A 115 -0.47 -4.90 -8.84
CA ASP A 115 -1.51 -4.10 -9.50
C ASP A 115 -0.99 -3.51 -10.83
N ARG A 116 0.23 -2.94 -10.83
CA ARG A 116 0.87 -2.40 -12.04
C ARG A 116 1.19 -3.47 -13.08
N TYR A 117 1.56 -4.65 -12.66
CA TYR A 117 1.77 -5.79 -13.55
C TYR A 117 0.45 -6.26 -14.17
N SER A 118 -0.62 -6.37 -13.36
CA SER A 118 -1.96 -6.73 -13.79
C SER A 118 -2.58 -5.72 -14.78
N MET A 119 -2.19 -4.46 -14.73
CA MET A 119 -2.56 -3.46 -15.75
C MET A 119 -1.96 -3.76 -17.13
N LYS A 120 -0.86 -4.48 -17.18
CA LYS A 120 -0.12 -4.75 -18.43
C LYS A 120 -0.36 -6.16 -18.98
N ARG A 121 -0.97 -7.04 -18.20
CA ARG A 121 -1.18 -8.44 -18.51
C ARG A 121 -2.59 -8.86 -18.10
N ALA A 122 -3.32 -9.51 -18.99
CA ALA A 122 -4.52 -10.23 -18.61
C ALA A 122 -4.10 -11.50 -17.85
N LEU A 123 -4.51 -11.62 -16.60
CA LEU A 123 -4.10 -12.70 -15.71
C LEU A 123 -5.30 -13.57 -15.34
N ASP A 124 -5.12 -14.87 -15.48
CA ASP A 124 -6.00 -15.84 -14.83
C ASP A 124 -5.62 -15.98 -13.34
N PRO A 125 -6.50 -16.56 -12.50
CA PRO A 125 -6.24 -16.69 -11.06
C PRO A 125 -4.94 -17.41 -10.71
N LYS A 126 -4.54 -18.43 -11.46
CA LYS A 126 -3.31 -19.18 -11.21
C LYS A 126 -2.07 -18.34 -11.54
N THR A 127 -2.08 -17.66 -12.68
CA THR A 127 -1.00 -16.77 -13.09
C THR A 127 -0.90 -15.56 -12.14
N TYR A 128 -2.03 -15.06 -11.62
CA TYR A 128 -2.05 -13.99 -10.62
C TYR A 128 -1.39 -14.42 -9.31
N GLN A 129 -1.67 -15.64 -8.82
CA GLN A 129 -0.99 -16.19 -7.65
C GLN A 129 0.52 -16.31 -7.86
N LEU A 130 0.94 -16.81 -9.03
CA LEU A 130 2.36 -16.88 -9.37
C LEU A 130 3.01 -15.49 -9.43
N ALA A 131 2.31 -14.50 -10.02
CA ALA A 131 2.78 -13.11 -10.06
C ALA A 131 2.86 -12.52 -8.64
N ALA A 132 1.90 -12.84 -7.76
CA ALA A 132 1.95 -12.43 -6.36
C ALA A 132 3.20 -12.99 -5.65
N MET A 133 3.52 -14.26 -5.85
CA MET A 133 4.74 -14.85 -5.28
C MET A 133 6.01 -14.20 -5.81
N ALA A 134 6.05 -13.91 -7.11
CA ALA A 134 7.18 -13.23 -7.72
C ALA A 134 7.33 -11.80 -7.20
N SER A 135 6.22 -11.06 -7.03
CA SER A 135 6.22 -9.73 -6.44
C SER A 135 6.79 -9.73 -5.01
N LEU A 136 6.33 -10.66 -4.16
CA LEU A 136 6.86 -10.83 -2.82
C LEU A 136 8.37 -11.13 -2.84
N PHE A 137 8.82 -12.01 -3.73
CA PHE A 137 10.23 -12.38 -3.85
C PHE A 137 11.10 -11.19 -4.24
N ILE A 138 10.66 -10.39 -5.20
CA ILE A 138 11.34 -9.14 -5.61
C ILE A 138 11.47 -8.21 -4.40
N VAL A 139 10.39 -7.98 -3.67
CA VAL A 139 10.36 -7.03 -2.55
C VAL A 139 11.25 -7.50 -1.40
N ILE A 140 11.20 -8.78 -1.04
CA ILE A 140 12.09 -9.35 -0.02
C ILE A 140 13.58 -9.15 -0.40
N LYS A 141 13.93 -9.37 -1.67
CA LYS A 141 15.32 -9.16 -2.12
C LYS A 141 15.79 -7.71 -2.02
N VAL A 142 14.86 -6.75 -2.08
CA VAL A 142 15.17 -5.32 -1.98
C VAL A 142 15.21 -4.83 -0.53
N TYR A 143 14.27 -5.29 0.30
CA TYR A 143 14.14 -4.82 1.68
C TYR A 143 15.04 -5.57 2.66
N GLU A 144 15.22 -6.88 2.47
CA GLU A 144 16.03 -7.68 3.37
C GLU A 144 17.49 -7.73 2.92
N PRO A 145 18.45 -7.43 3.79
CA PRO A 145 19.88 -7.56 3.48
C PRO A 145 20.24 -8.95 3.02
N SER A 146 21.21 -9.05 2.12
CA SER A 146 21.64 -10.33 1.54
C SER A 146 22.14 -11.36 2.57
N ASN A 147 22.61 -10.89 3.71
CA ASN A 147 23.11 -11.70 4.84
C ASN A 147 22.04 -11.94 5.92
N SER A 148 20.79 -11.54 5.69
CA SER A 148 19.70 -11.76 6.64
C SER A 148 19.29 -13.23 6.65
N ASN A 149 19.29 -13.85 7.84
CA ASN A 149 18.75 -15.19 8.04
C ASN A 149 17.23 -15.29 7.81
N ARG A 150 16.56 -14.13 7.73
CA ARG A 150 15.11 -14.04 7.45
C ARG A 150 14.79 -14.00 5.96
N ARG A 151 15.80 -13.91 5.09
CA ARG A 151 15.58 -13.82 3.66
C ARG A 151 15.02 -15.14 3.12
N ILE A 152 13.81 -15.08 2.59
CA ILE A 152 13.15 -16.22 1.93
C ILE A 152 13.85 -16.49 0.58
N ASP A 153 14.26 -17.74 0.36
CA ASP A 153 14.79 -18.20 -0.92
C ASP A 153 13.66 -18.73 -1.83
N VAL A 154 13.99 -19.01 -3.07
CA VAL A 154 13.04 -19.53 -4.07
C VAL A 154 12.49 -20.91 -3.68
N GLY A 155 13.29 -21.75 -3.02
CA GLY A 155 12.87 -23.04 -2.52
C GLY A 155 11.83 -22.93 -1.41
N SER A 156 11.96 -21.94 -0.53
CA SER A 156 10.96 -21.60 0.48
C SER A 156 9.66 -21.11 -0.16
N LEU A 157 9.72 -20.28 -1.20
CA LEU A 157 8.54 -19.86 -1.95
C LEU A 157 7.82 -21.03 -2.61
N ARG A 158 8.56 -21.97 -3.18
CA ARG A 158 8.00 -23.21 -3.71
C ARG A 158 7.24 -23.96 -2.60
N ARG A 159 7.82 -24.11 -1.40
CA ARG A 159 7.15 -24.75 -0.26
C ARG A 159 5.90 -23.98 0.18
N LEU A 160 5.97 -22.64 0.21
CA LEU A 160 4.81 -21.77 0.50
C LEU A 160 3.67 -21.94 -0.52
N SER A 161 3.99 -22.24 -1.79
CA SER A 161 2.98 -22.58 -2.80
C SER A 161 2.47 -24.02 -2.69
N GLN A 162 2.84 -24.77 -1.67
CA GLN A 162 2.56 -26.21 -1.56
C GLN A 162 3.05 -27.00 -2.79
N ASN A 163 4.16 -26.58 -3.37
CA ASN A 163 4.79 -27.13 -4.59
C ASN A 163 3.89 -27.03 -5.85
N VAL A 164 2.89 -26.16 -5.87
CA VAL A 164 2.07 -25.91 -7.09
C VAL A 164 2.88 -25.22 -8.17
N PHE A 165 3.82 -24.35 -7.77
CA PHE A 165 4.74 -23.67 -8.68
C PHE A 165 6.16 -24.19 -8.50
N SER A 166 6.83 -24.46 -9.63
CA SER A 166 8.25 -24.80 -9.62
C SER A 166 9.11 -23.56 -9.36
N GLU A 167 10.33 -23.77 -8.87
CA GLU A 167 11.32 -22.69 -8.71
C GLU A 167 11.56 -21.96 -10.02
N GLU A 168 11.67 -22.70 -11.12
CA GLU A 168 11.85 -22.16 -12.46
C GLU A 168 10.67 -21.25 -12.85
N SER A 169 9.42 -21.66 -12.59
CA SER A 169 8.23 -20.84 -12.88
C SER A 169 8.25 -19.54 -12.10
N ILE A 170 8.66 -19.56 -10.83
CA ILE A 170 8.78 -18.37 -9.98
C ILE A 170 9.85 -17.42 -10.52
N LEU A 171 11.01 -17.93 -10.91
CA LEU A 171 12.11 -17.11 -11.46
C LEU A 171 11.78 -16.55 -12.84
N LEU A 172 11.08 -17.29 -13.68
CA LEU A 172 10.61 -16.80 -14.98
C LEU A 172 9.58 -15.69 -14.79
N MET A 173 8.64 -15.85 -13.88
CA MET A 173 7.64 -14.82 -13.55
C MET A 173 8.30 -13.56 -12.95
N GLU A 174 9.28 -13.72 -12.07
CA GLU A 174 10.10 -12.62 -11.57
C GLU A 174 10.73 -11.83 -12.72
N THR A 175 11.36 -12.53 -13.64
CA THR A 175 12.04 -11.92 -14.80
C THR A 175 11.04 -11.16 -15.69
N ASP A 176 9.86 -11.74 -15.97
CA ASP A 176 8.83 -11.09 -16.77
C ASP A 176 8.27 -9.86 -16.05
N MET A 177 8.03 -9.95 -14.74
CA MET A 177 7.56 -8.83 -13.93
C MET A 177 8.57 -7.68 -13.93
N LEU A 178 9.86 -7.94 -13.68
CA LEU A 178 10.91 -6.93 -13.70
C LEU A 178 10.99 -6.21 -15.05
N LYS A 179 10.93 -6.95 -16.16
CA LYS A 179 10.92 -6.39 -17.52
C LYS A 179 9.65 -5.57 -17.76
N SER A 180 8.47 -6.12 -17.42
CA SER A 180 7.19 -5.45 -17.61
C SER A 180 7.08 -4.15 -16.82
N LEU A 181 7.64 -4.11 -15.60
CA LEU A 181 7.69 -2.92 -14.77
C LEU A 181 8.87 -1.99 -15.09
N SER A 182 9.70 -2.35 -16.09
CA SER A 182 10.90 -1.58 -16.47
C SER A 182 11.84 -1.33 -15.30
N TRP A 183 11.94 -2.29 -14.36
CA TRP A 183 12.72 -2.23 -13.12
C TRP A 183 12.27 -1.18 -12.10
N PHE A 184 11.18 -0.46 -12.34
CA PHE A 184 10.58 0.44 -11.36
C PHE A 184 9.75 -0.37 -10.36
N ILE A 185 10.42 -0.95 -9.37
CA ILE A 185 9.87 -1.90 -8.39
C ILE A 185 9.76 -1.31 -6.98
N PHE A 186 10.16 -0.07 -6.78
CA PHE A 186 10.18 0.60 -5.49
C PHE A 186 9.27 1.85 -5.49
N PRO A 187 7.94 1.65 -5.48
CA PRO A 187 6.99 2.76 -5.50
C PRO A 187 7.05 3.59 -4.22
N PRO A 188 6.80 4.90 -4.30
CA PRO A 188 6.56 5.71 -3.12
C PRO A 188 5.28 5.21 -2.42
N THR A 189 5.38 4.95 -1.11
CA THR A 189 4.25 4.44 -0.33
C THR A 189 3.44 5.57 0.30
N SER A 190 2.16 5.32 0.58
CA SER A 190 1.31 6.26 1.30
C SER A 190 1.88 6.58 2.68
N LEU A 191 2.49 5.58 3.35
CA LEU A 191 3.15 5.75 4.64
C LEU A 191 4.40 6.64 4.52
N THR A 192 5.19 6.51 3.45
CA THR A 192 6.34 7.39 3.20
C THR A 192 5.88 8.84 3.03
N PHE A 193 4.80 9.11 2.30
CA PHE A 193 4.23 10.46 2.23
C PHE A 193 3.80 10.95 3.60
N ALA A 194 3.06 10.16 4.36
CA ALA A 194 2.58 10.52 5.69
C ALA A 194 3.72 10.82 6.69
N LYS A 195 4.80 10.04 6.66
CA LYS A 195 6.02 10.32 7.46
C LYS A 195 6.62 11.69 7.13
N ASN A 196 6.71 12.06 5.84
CA ASN A 196 7.21 13.37 5.43
C ASN A 196 6.24 14.51 5.85
N LEU A 197 4.91 14.28 5.80
CA LEU A 197 3.91 15.24 6.29
C LEU A 197 4.01 15.44 7.81
N SER A 198 4.22 14.38 8.58
CA SER A 198 4.46 14.46 10.03
C SER A 198 5.71 15.29 10.35
N SER A 199 6.78 15.13 9.58
CA SER A 199 8.00 15.93 9.74
C SER A 199 7.75 17.43 9.43
N LEU A 200 6.93 17.72 8.41
CA LEU A 200 6.54 19.08 8.06
C LEU A 200 5.68 19.71 9.17
N LEU A 201 4.71 18.99 9.74
CA LEU A 201 3.90 19.45 10.86
C LEU A 201 4.77 19.73 12.09
N SER A 202 5.70 18.83 12.41
CA SER A 202 6.63 19.01 13.55
C SER A 202 7.49 20.25 13.40
N SER A 203 7.98 20.53 12.18
CA SER A 203 8.76 21.76 11.90
C SER A 203 7.92 23.03 12.09
N LEU A 204 6.66 22.98 11.67
CA LEU A 204 5.72 24.10 11.84
C LEU A 204 5.43 24.35 13.33
N MET A 205 5.16 23.29 14.10
CA MET A 205 4.88 23.40 15.54
C MET A 205 6.03 23.99 16.33
N GLU A 206 7.26 23.73 15.92
CA GLU A 206 8.46 24.34 16.55
C GLU A 206 8.66 25.81 16.17
N GLU A 207 8.17 26.22 15.00
CA GLU A 207 8.18 27.64 14.58
C GLU A 207 7.17 28.47 15.40
N TYR A 208 6.04 27.87 15.77
CA TYR A 208 5.00 28.46 16.62
C TYR A 208 5.19 27.97 18.08
N ASP A 209 6.06 28.61 18.85
CA ASP A 209 6.41 28.25 20.25
C ASP A 209 5.18 28.20 21.22
N THR A 210 4.03 28.63 20.76
CA THR A 210 2.76 28.66 21.52
C THR A 210 1.94 27.37 21.42
N LEU A 211 2.26 26.45 20.49
CA LEU A 211 1.48 25.27 20.20
C LEU A 211 2.11 24.02 20.82
N LYS A 212 1.59 23.62 21.98
CA LYS A 212 2.08 22.46 22.74
C LYS A 212 1.30 21.20 22.40
N VAL A 213 1.60 20.58 21.28
CA VAL A 213 1.15 19.21 21.04
C VAL A 213 2.08 18.24 21.76
N SER A 214 1.53 17.32 22.54
CA SER A 214 2.33 16.39 23.32
C SER A 214 3.00 15.33 22.40
N PRO A 215 4.22 14.88 22.73
CA PRO A 215 4.87 13.80 21.99
C PRO A 215 4.01 12.52 21.89
N ARG A 216 3.17 12.27 22.90
CA ARG A 216 2.23 11.15 22.91
C ARG A 216 1.14 11.30 21.86
N ALA A 217 0.56 12.52 21.71
CA ALA A 217 -0.42 12.79 20.67
C ALA A 217 0.17 12.62 19.27
N ILE A 218 1.40 13.08 19.04
CA ILE A 218 2.11 12.89 17.77
C ILE A 218 2.33 11.41 17.48
N HIS A 219 2.75 10.64 18.48
CA HIS A 219 2.93 9.20 18.33
C HIS A 219 1.61 8.50 17.97
N GLU A 220 0.50 8.83 18.64
CA GLU A 220 -0.81 8.26 18.32
C GLU A 220 -1.27 8.64 16.90
N VAL A 221 -1.03 9.88 16.46
CA VAL A 221 -1.29 10.29 15.07
C VAL A 221 -0.48 9.43 14.11
N GLN A 222 0.80 9.17 14.39
CA GLN A 222 1.66 8.37 13.52
C GLN A 222 1.17 6.91 13.43
N GLU A 223 0.84 6.29 14.56
CA GLU A 223 0.33 4.91 14.59
C GLU A 223 -1.04 4.79 13.88
N LEU A 224 -1.95 5.73 14.13
CA LEU A 224 -3.24 5.72 13.45
C LEU A 224 -3.09 6.00 11.95
N THR A 225 -2.20 6.89 11.57
CA THR A 225 -1.89 7.14 10.14
C THR A 225 -1.39 5.89 9.46
N ARG A 226 -0.45 5.17 10.11
CA ARG A 226 0.05 3.88 9.62
C ARG A 226 -1.09 2.89 9.41
N PHE A 227 -1.94 2.73 10.42
CA PHE A 227 -3.10 1.85 10.34
C PHE A 227 -4.05 2.21 9.19
N LEU A 228 -4.39 3.50 9.01
CA LEU A 228 -5.23 3.95 7.91
C LEU A 228 -4.58 3.72 6.54
N THR A 229 -3.25 3.88 6.42
CA THR A 229 -2.55 3.54 5.18
C THR A 229 -2.58 2.03 4.91
N GLU A 230 -2.47 1.17 5.93
CA GLU A 230 -2.60 -0.29 5.78
C GLU A 230 -4.01 -0.69 5.35
N LEU A 231 -5.07 -0.08 5.92
CA LEU A 231 -6.45 -0.30 5.49
C LEU A 231 -6.65 0.01 4.00
N SER A 232 -6.05 1.10 3.51
CA SER A 232 -6.15 1.47 2.09
C SER A 232 -5.51 0.45 1.14
N VAL A 233 -4.52 -0.32 1.60
CA VAL A 233 -3.89 -1.38 0.78
C VAL A 233 -4.85 -2.56 0.59
N CYS A 234 -5.63 -2.88 1.63
CA CYS A 234 -6.57 -4.00 1.62
C CYS A 234 -7.76 -3.77 0.68
N ASP A 235 -8.19 -2.53 0.50
CA ASP A 235 -9.37 -2.20 -0.30
C ASP A 235 -8.99 -1.77 -1.72
N TYR A 236 -9.52 -2.47 -2.71
CA TYR A 236 -9.28 -2.19 -4.13
C TYR A 236 -9.72 -0.79 -4.58
N SER A 237 -10.71 -0.18 -3.92
CA SER A 237 -11.21 1.16 -4.28
C SER A 237 -10.13 2.23 -4.29
N TYR A 238 -9.06 2.05 -3.48
CA TYR A 238 -7.94 2.98 -3.39
C TYR A 238 -6.88 2.81 -4.48
N VAL A 239 -6.94 1.76 -5.31
CA VAL A 239 -5.93 1.51 -6.36
C VAL A 239 -5.79 2.67 -7.34
N ARG A 240 -6.89 3.37 -7.63
CA ARG A 240 -6.95 4.54 -8.52
C ARG A 240 -6.34 5.80 -7.94
N HIS A 241 -6.24 5.90 -6.60
CA HIS A 241 -5.70 7.07 -5.92
C HIS A 241 -4.17 7.05 -5.92
N PHE A 242 -3.59 8.24 -5.95
CA PHE A 242 -2.16 8.40 -5.75
C PHE A 242 -1.77 8.10 -4.30
N SER A 243 -0.57 7.57 -4.10
CA SER A 243 -0.03 7.31 -2.76
C SER A 243 0.08 8.59 -1.94
N SER A 244 0.35 9.73 -2.61
CA SER A 244 0.35 11.06 -2.01
C SER A 244 -1.03 11.47 -1.49
N THR A 245 -2.10 11.18 -2.25
CA THR A 245 -3.50 11.45 -1.85
C THR A 245 -3.89 10.60 -0.65
N ILE A 246 -3.61 9.30 -0.70
CA ILE A 246 -3.91 8.38 0.41
C ILE A 246 -3.11 8.76 1.66
N GLY A 247 -1.81 9.06 1.52
CA GLY A 247 -0.96 9.47 2.64
C GLY A 247 -1.44 10.75 3.32
N LEU A 248 -1.85 11.77 2.53
CA LEU A 248 -2.41 13.01 3.05
C LEU A 248 -3.77 12.77 3.72
N ALA A 249 -4.66 12.01 3.08
CA ALA A 249 -5.98 11.68 3.63
C ALA A 249 -5.87 10.91 4.95
N SER A 250 -5.00 9.91 5.02
CA SER A 250 -4.74 9.12 6.23
C SER A 250 -4.19 10.00 7.36
N PHE A 251 -3.23 10.87 7.04
CA PHE A 251 -2.61 11.76 8.02
C PHE A 251 -3.59 12.77 8.60
N LEU A 252 -4.40 13.42 7.77
CA LEU A 252 -5.42 14.37 8.23
C LEU A 252 -6.52 13.70 9.04
N ASN A 253 -7.00 12.53 8.61
CA ASN A 253 -7.99 11.77 9.38
C ASN A 253 -7.43 11.32 10.73
N ALA A 254 -6.17 10.90 10.78
CA ALA A 254 -5.54 10.50 12.03
C ALA A 254 -5.44 11.67 13.03
N ILE A 255 -5.09 12.88 12.56
CA ILE A 255 -5.07 14.07 13.41
C ILE A 255 -6.47 14.36 13.96
N GLU A 256 -7.51 14.36 13.13
CA GLU A 256 -8.87 14.62 13.56
C GLU A 256 -9.37 13.58 14.57
N LEU A 257 -9.17 12.30 14.29
CA LEU A 257 -9.58 11.20 15.17
C LEU A 257 -8.85 11.22 16.53
N VAL A 258 -7.57 11.63 16.54
CA VAL A 258 -6.81 11.80 17.79
C VAL A 258 -7.27 13.05 18.53
N ALA A 259 -7.56 14.15 17.82
CA ALA A 259 -8.07 15.39 18.41
C ALA A 259 -9.46 15.24 19.03
N GLU A 260 -10.28 14.29 18.56
CA GLU A 260 -11.59 13.94 19.10
C GLU A 260 -11.50 13.25 20.49
N LYS A 261 -10.33 12.72 20.87
CA LYS A 261 -10.15 12.11 22.19
C LYS A 261 -10.00 13.18 23.27
N ASP A 262 -10.73 13.05 24.36
CA ASP A 262 -10.72 14.01 25.50
C ASP A 262 -9.33 14.32 26.02
N VAL A 263 -8.43 13.31 26.05
CA VAL A 263 -7.04 13.43 26.52
C VAL A 263 -6.23 14.42 25.69
N TYR A 264 -6.59 14.63 24.42
CA TYR A 264 -5.86 15.48 23.48
C TYR A 264 -6.67 16.70 23.04
N CYS A 265 -7.81 16.96 23.69
CA CYS A 265 -8.68 18.10 23.38
C CYS A 265 -7.89 19.41 23.36
N GLY A 266 -8.03 20.17 22.26
CA GLY A 266 -7.38 21.48 22.07
C GLY A 266 -5.90 21.42 21.69
N GLN A 267 -5.25 20.26 21.61
CA GLN A 267 -3.84 20.17 21.21
C GLN A 267 -3.67 20.44 19.70
N PHE A 268 -4.59 19.99 18.87
CA PHE A 268 -4.63 20.29 17.43
C PHE A 268 -5.67 21.38 17.17
N SER A 269 -5.30 22.64 17.43
CA SER A 269 -6.22 23.75 17.23
C SER A 269 -6.54 23.95 15.74
N THR A 270 -7.70 24.52 15.47
CA THR A 270 -8.13 24.88 14.10
C THR A 270 -7.09 25.76 13.41
N ASP A 271 -6.55 26.75 14.14
CA ASP A 271 -5.55 27.67 13.61
C ASP A 271 -4.24 26.96 13.20
N LEU A 272 -3.80 25.97 14.01
CA LEU A 272 -2.64 25.14 13.66
C LEU A 272 -2.89 24.34 12.40
N MET A 273 -4.05 23.71 12.31
CA MET A 273 -4.38 22.87 11.15
C MET A 273 -4.57 23.70 9.88
N GLU A 274 -5.17 24.87 10.00
CA GLU A 274 -5.30 25.79 8.88
C GLU A 274 -3.93 26.29 8.40
N ALA A 275 -3.07 26.72 9.32
CA ALA A 275 -1.71 27.12 9.01
C ALA A 275 -0.90 25.97 8.37
N PHE A 276 -1.07 24.72 8.86
CA PHE A 276 -0.43 23.53 8.29
C PHE A 276 -0.88 23.28 6.86
N VAL A 277 -2.19 23.27 6.60
CA VAL A 277 -2.76 22.99 5.27
C VAL A 277 -2.35 24.08 4.26
N GLN A 278 -2.35 25.35 4.66
CA GLN A 278 -1.89 26.47 3.83
C GLN A 278 -0.39 26.34 3.50
N ARG A 279 0.42 26.04 4.51
CA ARG A 279 1.88 25.87 4.33
C ARG A 279 2.18 24.67 3.45
N LEU A 280 1.49 23.56 3.67
CA LEU A 280 1.61 22.34 2.86
C LEU A 280 1.33 22.63 1.39
N PHE A 281 0.22 23.30 1.10
CA PHE A 281 -0.14 23.66 -0.28
C PHE A 281 0.93 24.56 -0.93
N TYR A 282 1.38 25.58 -0.20
CA TYR A 282 2.39 26.49 -0.70
C TYR A 282 3.73 25.82 -1.01
N LEU A 283 4.18 24.92 -0.12
CA LEU A 283 5.51 24.29 -0.22
C LEU A 283 5.54 23.08 -1.17
N THR A 284 4.45 22.31 -1.25
CA THR A 284 4.43 21.02 -1.93
C THR A 284 3.41 20.92 -3.06
N GLY A 285 2.48 21.87 -3.14
CA GLY A 285 1.34 21.82 -4.05
C GLY A 285 0.29 20.74 -3.71
N LEU A 286 0.40 20.08 -2.55
CA LEU A 286 -0.61 19.14 -2.07
C LEU A 286 -1.81 19.91 -1.53
N ASN A 287 -2.99 19.69 -2.12
CA ASN A 287 -4.20 20.40 -1.75
C ASN A 287 -5.11 19.50 -0.90
N ALA A 288 -5.19 19.78 0.38
CA ALA A 288 -6.07 19.06 1.32
C ALA A 288 -7.56 19.19 0.96
N SER A 289 -7.96 20.28 0.29
CA SER A 289 -9.35 20.53 -0.11
C SER A 289 -9.68 20.02 -1.51
N SER A 290 -8.76 19.31 -2.18
CA SER A 290 -9.07 18.74 -3.50
C SER A 290 -10.15 17.66 -3.40
N PRO A 291 -11.02 17.51 -4.41
CA PRO A 291 -12.07 16.50 -4.42
C PRO A 291 -11.55 15.09 -4.16
N GLU A 292 -10.39 14.75 -4.73
CA GLU A 292 -9.77 13.43 -4.61
C GLU A 292 -9.30 13.15 -3.17
N VAL A 293 -8.73 14.14 -2.48
CA VAL A 293 -8.33 14.02 -1.08
C VAL A 293 -9.55 13.91 -0.18
N GLN A 294 -10.60 14.73 -0.42
CA GLN A 294 -11.82 14.68 0.38
C GLN A 294 -12.58 13.36 0.20
N GLU A 295 -12.68 12.85 -1.02
CA GLU A 295 -13.26 11.53 -1.29
C GLU A 295 -12.48 10.43 -0.55
N CYS A 296 -11.15 10.43 -0.67
CA CYS A 296 -10.30 9.46 -0.02
C CYS A 296 -10.40 9.53 1.52
N ARG A 297 -10.47 10.74 2.09
CA ARG A 297 -10.68 10.95 3.52
C ARG A 297 -12.00 10.37 4.00
N PHE A 298 -13.07 10.68 3.27
CA PHE A 298 -14.40 10.17 3.59
C PHE A 298 -14.42 8.63 3.58
N GLN A 299 -13.93 8.02 2.51
CA GLN A 299 -13.87 6.56 2.39
C GLN A 299 -13.06 5.91 3.52
N LEU A 300 -11.86 6.44 3.82
CA LEU A 300 -11.02 5.91 4.90
C LEU A 300 -11.69 6.01 6.27
N ARG A 301 -12.35 7.14 6.56
CA ARG A 301 -13.07 7.32 7.82
C ARG A 301 -14.24 6.34 7.94
N GLU A 302 -15.02 6.15 6.88
CA GLU A 302 -16.11 5.18 6.83
C GLU A 302 -15.59 3.76 7.04
N THR A 303 -14.54 3.35 6.34
CA THR A 303 -13.94 2.02 6.50
C THR A 303 -13.45 1.79 7.94
N TYR A 304 -12.84 2.81 8.55
CA TYR A 304 -12.36 2.76 9.92
C TYR A 304 -13.52 2.60 10.94
N ILE A 305 -14.60 3.36 10.77
CA ILE A 305 -15.77 3.31 11.64
C ILE A 305 -16.52 1.99 11.49
N GLN A 306 -16.80 1.57 10.25
CA GLN A 306 -17.54 0.34 9.96
C GLN A 306 -16.77 -0.93 10.36
N GLY A 307 -15.44 -0.87 10.31
CA GLY A 307 -14.57 -1.96 10.80
C GLY A 307 -14.59 -2.13 12.32
N GLY A 308 -15.31 -1.29 13.06
CA GLY A 308 -15.38 -1.35 14.53
C GLY A 308 -14.12 -0.87 15.24
N PHE A 309 -13.21 -0.21 14.52
CA PHE A 309 -11.94 0.29 15.08
C PHE A 309 -12.11 1.62 15.82
N TYR A 310 -13.23 2.32 15.59
CA TYR A 310 -13.56 3.58 16.25
C TYR A 310 -14.19 3.29 17.62
N GLN A 311 -13.43 3.48 18.68
CA GLN A 311 -13.95 3.59 20.03
C GLN A 311 -14.26 5.08 20.28
N GLY A 312 -15.48 5.51 19.94
CA GLY A 312 -15.95 6.85 20.32
C GLY A 312 -15.81 7.03 21.82
N ALA A 313 -15.72 8.30 22.28
CA ALA A 313 -15.69 8.66 23.69
C ALA A 313 -16.92 8.06 24.43
N GLN A 314 -16.82 6.80 24.80
CA GLN A 314 -17.70 6.19 25.80
C GLN A 314 -17.00 6.34 27.12
N SER A 315 -17.68 7.06 28.03
CA SER A 315 -17.34 7.16 29.43
C SER A 315 -16.80 5.82 29.95
N GLU A 316 -15.61 5.86 30.57
CA GLU A 316 -15.07 4.76 31.38
C GLU A 316 -16.03 4.50 32.56
N GLU A 317 -17.05 3.68 32.36
CA GLU A 317 -17.74 2.96 33.42
C GLU A 317 -17.53 1.47 33.16
N ASP A 318 -16.68 0.91 34.03
CA ASP A 318 -16.54 -0.51 34.39
C ASP A 318 -16.63 -1.56 33.29
N HIS A 319 -15.49 -1.95 32.73
CA HIS A 319 -15.25 -3.36 32.47
C HIS A 319 -13.75 -3.70 32.60
N HIS A 320 -13.39 -4.23 33.76
CA HIS A 320 -12.29 -5.18 33.89
C HIS A 320 -12.53 -6.31 32.89
N LEU A 321 -11.84 -6.28 31.77
CA LEU A 321 -11.77 -7.43 30.87
C LEU A 321 -10.31 -7.62 30.42
N ASP A 322 -9.87 -8.83 30.66
CA ASP A 322 -8.58 -9.42 30.43
C ASP A 322 -7.85 -8.93 29.19
N SER A 323 -6.70 -8.31 29.45
CA SER A 323 -5.66 -8.03 28.48
C SER A 323 -4.97 -9.33 28.06
N ASN A 324 -5.42 -9.97 27.00
CA ASN A 324 -4.69 -11.03 26.30
C ASN A 324 -4.21 -10.53 24.94
N TYR A 325 -3.30 -9.56 24.95
CA TYR A 325 -2.33 -9.39 23.86
C TYR A 325 -1.01 -10.02 24.32
N PRO A 326 -0.44 -10.95 23.59
CA PRO A 326 0.86 -11.49 23.95
C PRO A 326 1.94 -10.46 23.75
N SER A 327 2.39 -9.85 24.84
CA SER A 327 3.63 -9.08 24.91
C SER A 327 4.80 -9.99 24.58
N SER A 328 5.44 -9.78 23.43
CA SER A 328 6.69 -10.45 23.08
C SER A 328 7.86 -9.82 23.86
N ASN A 329 8.05 -10.25 25.10
CA ASN A 329 9.33 -10.16 25.79
C ASN A 329 9.73 -11.58 26.16
N GLN A 330 10.54 -12.23 25.33
CA GLN A 330 11.38 -13.33 25.77
C GLN A 330 12.76 -13.24 25.14
N SER A 331 13.71 -13.12 26.05
CA SER A 331 15.14 -13.15 25.88
C SER A 331 15.65 -14.38 25.15
N SER A 332 16.63 -14.10 24.28
CA SER A 332 17.63 -14.98 23.68
C SER A 332 17.86 -16.35 24.36
N LYS A 333 17.65 -17.41 23.60
CA LYS A 333 18.46 -18.63 23.62
C LYS A 333 18.76 -19.05 22.17
N ASN A 334 20.02 -18.99 21.83
CA ASN A 334 20.60 -19.57 20.61
C ASN A 334 20.34 -21.08 20.59
N THR A 335 19.66 -21.55 19.59
CA THR A 335 19.81 -22.92 19.08
C THR A 335 19.58 -22.90 17.59
N ASP A 336 20.62 -23.26 16.84
CA ASP A 336 20.58 -23.55 15.41
C ASP A 336 19.57 -24.68 15.18
N SER A 337 18.39 -24.35 14.65
CA SER A 337 17.44 -25.31 14.10
C SER A 337 16.68 -24.62 12.99
N GLU A 338 16.69 -25.23 11.81
CA GLU A 338 15.89 -24.86 10.65
C GLU A 338 14.43 -24.54 11.06
N PRO A 339 13.78 -23.53 10.47
CA PRO A 339 12.39 -23.22 10.80
C PRO A 339 11.47 -24.32 10.22
N ALA A 340 11.19 -25.32 11.03
CA ALA A 340 10.26 -26.42 10.72
C ALA A 340 8.78 -25.98 10.57
N ALA A 341 8.49 -24.69 10.56
CA ALA A 341 7.13 -24.15 10.65
C ALA A 341 6.57 -23.54 9.35
N VAL A 342 7.29 -23.66 8.23
CA VAL A 342 6.79 -23.17 6.91
C VAL A 342 5.50 -23.89 6.47
N GLY A 343 5.20 -25.06 7.04
CA GLY A 343 3.99 -25.83 6.72
C GLY A 343 2.67 -25.31 7.31
N CYS A 344 2.72 -24.31 8.24
CA CYS A 344 1.51 -23.78 8.88
C CYS A 344 1.00 -22.49 8.25
N ILE A 345 1.73 -21.89 7.30
CA ILE A 345 1.28 -20.67 6.62
C ILE A 345 0.32 -21.07 5.49
N PRO A 346 -0.89 -20.46 5.44
CA PRO A 346 -1.81 -20.72 4.35
C PRO A 346 -1.18 -20.36 3.01
N SER A 347 -1.24 -21.27 2.04
CA SER A 347 -0.76 -21.01 0.68
C SER A 347 -1.73 -20.09 -0.05
N PRO A 348 -1.26 -19.18 -0.92
CA PRO A 348 -2.14 -18.39 -1.80
C PRO A 348 -2.96 -19.31 -2.74
N VAL A 349 -2.56 -20.56 -2.89
CA VAL A 349 -3.25 -21.59 -3.69
C VAL A 349 -4.47 -22.17 -2.96
N CYS A 350 -4.48 -22.23 -1.62
CA CYS A 350 -5.63 -22.68 -0.83
C CYS A 350 -6.85 -21.75 -0.92
N ILE A 351 -6.67 -20.58 -1.51
CA ILE A 351 -7.72 -19.56 -1.67
C ILE A 351 -8.81 -20.02 -2.64
N SER A 352 -8.50 -20.95 -3.54
CA SER A 352 -9.45 -21.44 -4.57
C SER A 352 -10.51 -22.42 -4.06
N SER A 353 -10.38 -22.96 -2.84
CA SER A 353 -11.24 -24.05 -2.36
C SER A 353 -12.44 -23.61 -1.50
N THR A 354 -12.64 -22.31 -1.24
CA THR A 354 -13.72 -21.80 -0.37
C THR A 354 -14.82 -21.01 -1.08
N THR A 355 -14.93 -21.10 -2.40
CA THR A 355 -15.97 -20.37 -3.17
C THR A 355 -17.10 -21.27 -3.68
N ASP A 356 -17.38 -22.42 -3.03
CA ASP A 356 -18.62 -23.16 -3.19
C ASP A 356 -19.43 -23.09 -1.89
N LEU A 357 -20.14 -21.97 -1.68
CA LEU A 357 -21.35 -21.86 -0.83
C LEU A 357 -22.17 -20.67 -1.33
#